data_274329c62b7f9bae7490939d9df75954
#
_entry.id   274329c62b7f9bae7490939d9df75954
#
_cell.length_a   1.000
_cell.length_b   1.000
_cell.length_c   1.000
_cell.angle_alpha   90.00
_cell.angle_beta   90.00
_cell.angle_gamma   90.00
#
_symmetry.space_group_name_H-M   'P 1'
#
loop_
_entity.id
_entity.type
_entity.pdbx_description
1 polymer ?
#
loop_
_entity_poly.entity_id
_entity_poly.type
_entity_poly.pdbx_seq_one_letter_code
_entity_poly.pdbx_strand_id
1 'polypeptide(L)'
;MPHMPNPTTATRTALASLVVLAAGCSVIKTKEEASDIVTRRAVGMRAGDFFDTFGPARAKVEALDGSAVYRWESTVGAMAPGVQSLDERVCKLVVTVDKGGRVTAAEVARDTQGRVSPSRCGEIFRAPP
;
A
#
# COMPACT_ATOMS: atom_id res chain seq x y z
N MET A 1 -52.24 41.74 46.37
CA MET A 1 -50.79 41.65 46.39
C MET A 1 -50.41 40.73 45.23
N PRO A 2 -49.86 41.27 44.17
CA PRO A 2 -49.47 40.40 43.06
C PRO A 2 -48.12 39.74 43.35
N HIS A 3 -48.11 38.43 43.21
CA HIS A 3 -46.90 37.63 43.24
C HIS A 3 -46.13 37.81 41.93
N MET A 4 -44.85 38.15 42.03
CA MET A 4 -43.93 38.13 40.96
C MET A 4 -43.40 36.72 40.74
N PRO A 5 -43.36 36.22 39.51
CA PRO A 5 -42.70 34.96 39.20
C PRO A 5 -41.18 35.16 39.07
N ASN A 6 -40.46 34.20 39.65
CA ASN A 6 -38.99 34.11 39.58
C ASN A 6 -38.47 33.88 38.15
N PRO A 7 -37.31 34.43 37.81
CA PRO A 7 -36.69 34.17 36.50
C PRO A 7 -36.07 32.79 36.49
N THR A 8 -36.42 32.09 35.45
CA THR A 8 -35.93 30.75 35.07
C THR A 8 -34.43 30.76 34.84
N THR A 9 -33.74 29.95 35.59
CA THR A 9 -32.30 29.69 35.41
C THR A 9 -32.04 28.95 34.13
N ALA A 10 -31.44 29.61 33.17
CA ALA A 10 -31.04 29.00 31.92
C ALA A 10 -29.77 28.13 32.17
N THR A 11 -29.98 26.84 32.12
CA THR A 11 -28.87 25.86 32.17
C THR A 11 -28.15 25.88 30.82
N ARG A 12 -26.97 26.44 30.81
CA ARG A 12 -26.06 26.34 29.67
C ARG A 12 -25.44 24.95 29.65
N THR A 13 -25.93 24.12 28.77
CA THR A 13 -25.33 22.84 28.43
C THR A 13 -24.08 23.11 27.61
N ALA A 14 -22.91 22.94 28.19
CA ALA A 14 -21.64 22.96 27.49
C ALA A 14 -21.53 21.69 26.64
N LEU A 15 -21.67 21.83 25.32
CA LEU A 15 -21.30 20.77 24.38
C LEU A 15 -19.76 20.66 24.37
N ALA A 16 -19.26 19.66 25.06
CA ALA A 16 -17.88 19.24 24.92
C ALA A 16 -17.73 18.59 23.55
N SER A 17 -17.16 19.34 22.61
CA SER A 17 -16.77 18.81 21.30
C SER A 17 -15.62 17.83 21.49
N LEU A 18 -15.93 16.54 21.36
CA LEU A 18 -14.97 15.48 21.32
C LEU A 18 -14.23 15.56 19.97
N VAL A 19 -13.07 16.19 19.97
CA VAL A 19 -12.16 16.16 18.83
C VAL A 19 -11.50 14.77 18.82
N VAL A 20 -12.08 13.84 18.08
CA VAL A 20 -11.45 12.56 17.81
C VAL A 20 -10.32 12.83 16.83
N LEU A 21 -9.10 12.78 17.32
CA LEU A 21 -7.88 12.83 16.50
C LEU A 21 -7.83 11.59 15.62
N ALA A 22 -8.16 11.78 14.34
CA ALA A 22 -8.09 10.73 13.32
C ALA A 22 -6.64 10.48 12.85
N ALA A 23 -5.72 10.25 13.76
CA ALA A 23 -4.32 9.96 13.43
C ALA A 23 -4.13 8.55 12.81
N GLY A 24 -5.11 7.64 12.96
CA GLY A 24 -5.06 6.27 12.42
C GLY A 24 -5.43 6.15 10.94
N CYS A 25 -6.17 7.10 10.36
CA CYS A 25 -6.70 6.99 9.00
C CYS A 25 -5.63 7.16 7.90
N SER A 26 -4.52 7.87 8.17
CA SER A 26 -3.49 8.17 7.19
C SER A 26 -2.69 6.93 6.75
N VAL A 27 -2.38 6.02 7.66
CA VAL A 27 -1.60 4.79 7.37
C VAL A 27 -2.43 3.79 6.58
N ILE A 28 -3.70 3.61 6.94
CA ILE A 28 -4.63 2.72 6.23
C ILE A 28 -4.85 3.23 4.80
N LYS A 29 -5.08 4.53 4.63
CA LYS A 29 -5.29 5.16 3.33
C LYS A 29 -4.06 5.02 2.41
N THR A 30 -2.85 5.16 2.95
CA THR A 30 -1.61 4.98 2.19
C THR A 30 -1.44 3.55 1.70
N LYS A 31 -1.79 2.56 2.51
CA LYS A 31 -1.73 1.14 2.14
C LYS A 31 -2.74 0.79 1.05
N GLU A 32 -3.97 1.26 1.17
CA GLU A 32 -5.01 1.07 0.15
C GLU A 32 -4.62 1.75 -1.17
N GLU A 33 -4.11 2.96 -1.11
CA GLU A 33 -3.64 3.69 -2.28
C GLU A 33 -2.48 2.96 -2.98
N ALA A 34 -1.50 2.46 -2.23
CA ALA A 34 -0.40 1.68 -2.78
C ALA A 34 -0.89 0.39 -3.44
N SER A 35 -1.82 -0.32 -2.81
CA SER A 35 -2.45 -1.52 -3.36
C SER A 35 -3.18 -1.24 -4.66
N ASP A 36 -3.94 -0.16 -4.73
CA ASP A 36 -4.66 0.26 -5.94
C ASP A 36 -3.70 0.62 -7.08
N ILE A 37 -2.61 1.31 -6.78
CA ILE A 37 -1.60 1.68 -7.77
C ILE A 37 -0.95 0.43 -8.34
N VAL A 38 -0.51 -0.49 -7.48
CA VAL A 38 0.10 -1.76 -7.87
C VAL A 38 -0.87 -2.58 -8.73
N THR A 39 -2.11 -2.74 -8.29
CA THR A 39 -3.14 -3.50 -8.99
C THR A 39 -3.39 -2.94 -10.39
N ARG A 40 -3.63 -1.65 -10.51
CA ARG A 40 -3.86 -0.99 -11.81
C ARG A 40 -2.69 -1.12 -12.76
N ARG A 41 -1.48 -1.16 -12.23
CA ARG A 41 -0.27 -1.24 -13.04
C ARG A 41 0.06 -2.67 -13.48
N ALA A 42 -0.13 -3.64 -12.59
CA ALA A 42 0.35 -5.01 -12.77
C ALA A 42 -0.69 -5.96 -13.35
N VAL A 43 -1.94 -5.86 -12.92
CA VAL A 43 -3.00 -6.79 -13.35
C VAL A 43 -3.29 -6.64 -14.84
N GLY A 44 -3.31 -7.75 -15.56
CA GLY A 44 -3.49 -7.83 -16.99
C GLY A 44 -2.18 -7.85 -17.79
N MET A 45 -1.03 -7.51 -17.18
CA MET A 45 0.27 -7.66 -17.84
C MET A 45 0.60 -9.13 -18.10
N ARG A 46 1.38 -9.42 -19.12
CA ARG A 46 2.06 -10.70 -19.22
C ARG A 46 3.11 -10.81 -18.12
N ALA A 47 3.26 -12.00 -17.54
CA ALA A 47 4.25 -12.21 -16.48
C ALA A 47 5.67 -11.84 -16.92
N GLY A 48 6.06 -12.20 -18.16
CA GLY A 48 7.34 -11.81 -18.72
C GLY A 48 7.54 -10.30 -18.77
N ASP A 49 6.56 -9.56 -19.26
CA ASP A 49 6.61 -8.10 -19.34
C ASP A 49 6.70 -7.45 -17.97
N PHE A 50 5.99 -8.03 -16.98
CA PHE A 50 6.08 -7.57 -15.59
C PHE A 50 7.50 -7.71 -15.05
N PHE A 51 8.10 -8.88 -15.19
CA PHE A 51 9.44 -9.12 -14.67
C PHE A 51 10.55 -8.43 -15.47
N ASP A 52 10.35 -8.20 -16.75
CA ASP A 52 11.24 -7.38 -17.58
C ASP A 52 11.22 -5.90 -17.15
N THR A 53 10.04 -5.41 -16.78
CA THR A 53 9.86 -4.01 -16.36
C THR A 53 10.33 -3.77 -14.93
N PHE A 54 9.96 -4.65 -14.00
CA PHE A 54 10.15 -4.43 -12.55
C PHE A 54 11.26 -5.27 -11.93
N GLY A 55 11.83 -6.20 -12.68
CA GLY A 55 12.88 -7.10 -12.21
C GLY A 55 12.39 -8.51 -11.89
N PRO A 56 13.30 -9.47 -11.76
CA PRO A 56 12.99 -10.89 -11.58
C PRO A 56 12.34 -11.17 -10.23
N ALA A 57 11.53 -12.24 -10.18
CA ALA A 57 10.98 -12.76 -8.95
C ALA A 57 12.06 -13.41 -8.06
N ARG A 58 11.85 -13.38 -6.75
CA ARG A 58 12.70 -14.06 -5.77
C ARG A 58 12.35 -15.53 -5.63
N ALA A 59 11.08 -15.87 -5.78
CA ALA A 59 10.60 -17.25 -5.66
C ALA A 59 9.35 -17.44 -6.53
N LYS A 60 9.15 -18.70 -6.95
CA LYS A 60 8.00 -19.15 -7.74
C LYS A 60 7.44 -20.43 -7.15
N VAL A 61 6.14 -20.50 -7.01
CA VAL A 61 5.40 -21.72 -6.74
C VAL A 61 4.42 -21.95 -7.89
N GLU A 62 4.56 -23.06 -8.57
CA GLU A 62 3.71 -23.43 -9.70
C GLU A 62 2.65 -24.44 -9.26
N ALA A 63 1.40 -24.22 -9.64
CA ALA A 63 0.31 -25.13 -9.41
C ALA A 63 0.17 -26.16 -10.56
N LEU A 64 -0.51 -27.26 -10.29
CA LEU A 64 -0.71 -28.34 -11.28
C LEU A 64 -1.52 -27.91 -12.50
N ASP A 65 -2.34 -26.86 -12.36
CA ASP A 65 -3.15 -26.31 -13.45
C ASP A 65 -2.37 -25.33 -14.39
N GLY A 66 -1.08 -25.11 -14.10
CA GLY A 66 -0.22 -24.21 -14.85
C GLY A 66 -0.25 -22.75 -14.38
N SER A 67 -1.06 -22.43 -13.36
CA SER A 67 -0.98 -21.13 -12.68
C SER A 67 0.24 -21.07 -11.76
N ALA A 68 0.69 -19.88 -11.41
CA ALA A 68 1.84 -19.70 -10.54
C ALA A 68 1.67 -18.52 -9.60
N VAL A 69 2.30 -18.60 -8.45
CA VAL A 69 2.42 -17.51 -7.49
C VAL A 69 3.89 -17.16 -7.36
N TYR A 70 4.21 -15.88 -7.57
CA TYR A 70 5.56 -15.35 -7.46
C TYR A 70 5.68 -14.47 -6.24
N ARG A 71 6.82 -14.55 -5.57
CA ARG A 71 7.25 -13.55 -4.60
C ARG A 71 8.21 -12.60 -5.30
N TRP A 72 7.85 -11.35 -5.35
CA TRP A 72 8.65 -10.29 -5.92
C TRP A 72 9.07 -9.30 -4.85
N GLU A 73 10.26 -8.77 -5.00
CA GLU A 73 10.82 -7.78 -4.09
C GLU A 73 11.58 -6.74 -4.89
N SER A 74 11.37 -5.47 -4.58
CA SER A 74 12.12 -4.39 -5.22
C SER A 74 13.62 -4.54 -4.96
N THR A 75 14.40 -4.43 -6.02
CA THR A 75 15.85 -4.37 -5.89
C THR A 75 16.27 -2.99 -5.39
N VAL A 76 17.15 -2.98 -4.41
CA VAL A 76 17.98 -1.81 -4.14
C VAL A 76 19.07 -1.81 -5.21
N GLY A 77 19.31 -0.65 -5.84
CA GLY A 77 20.17 -0.53 -7.01
C GLY A 77 21.47 -1.35 -6.91
N ALA A 78 22.00 -1.79 -8.05
CA ALA A 78 23.15 -2.66 -8.13
C ALA A 78 24.31 -2.10 -7.29
N MET A 79 24.64 -2.81 -6.22
CA MET A 79 25.75 -2.48 -5.35
C MET A 79 26.98 -3.27 -5.74
N ALA A 80 28.13 -2.69 -5.55
CA ALA A 80 29.39 -3.39 -5.75
C ALA A 80 29.46 -4.64 -4.85
N PRO A 81 30.07 -5.74 -5.32
CA PRO A 81 30.24 -6.94 -4.52
C PRO A 81 30.87 -6.63 -3.16
N GLY A 82 30.26 -7.12 -2.08
CA GLY A 82 30.76 -6.92 -0.71
C GLY A 82 30.25 -5.66 0.01
N VAL A 83 29.47 -4.81 -0.66
CA VAL A 83 28.84 -3.65 -0.02
C VAL A 83 27.41 -4.02 0.41
N GLN A 84 27.14 -3.97 1.71
CA GLN A 84 25.78 -4.12 2.20
C GLN A 84 25.01 -2.83 1.98
N SER A 85 23.81 -2.94 1.42
CA SER A 85 22.89 -1.81 1.33
C SER A 85 22.37 -1.44 2.71
N LEU A 86 22.54 -0.19 3.10
CA LEU A 86 21.88 0.40 4.27
C LEU A 86 20.47 0.90 3.93
N ASP A 87 20.04 0.75 2.68
CA ASP A 87 18.71 1.15 2.23
C ASP A 87 17.71 0.04 2.53
N GLU A 88 16.94 0.23 3.59
CA GLU A 88 15.89 -0.71 4.01
C GLU A 88 14.55 -0.50 3.27
N ARG A 89 14.51 0.40 2.32
CA ARG A 89 13.30 0.67 1.55
C ARG A 89 12.97 -0.49 0.64
N VAL A 90 11.82 -1.10 0.85
CA VAL A 90 11.40 -2.28 0.12
C VAL A 90 9.92 -2.25 -0.22
N CYS A 91 9.60 -2.73 -1.41
CA CYS A 91 8.26 -3.15 -1.81
C CYS A 91 8.29 -4.65 -2.07
N LYS A 92 7.45 -5.41 -1.37
CA LYS A 92 7.29 -6.85 -1.59
C LYS A 92 5.88 -7.14 -2.05
N LEU A 93 5.77 -7.93 -3.10
CA LEU A 93 4.49 -8.35 -3.68
C LEU A 93 4.37 -9.86 -3.72
N VAL A 94 3.13 -10.31 -3.62
CA VAL A 94 2.71 -11.64 -4.05
C VAL A 94 1.97 -11.47 -5.37
N VAL A 95 2.53 -11.99 -6.45
CA VAL A 95 2.02 -11.85 -7.81
C VAL A 95 1.45 -13.19 -8.26
N THR A 96 0.15 -13.22 -8.55
CA THR A 96 -0.54 -14.39 -9.07
C THR A 96 -0.65 -14.30 -10.59
N VAL A 97 -0.26 -15.37 -11.26
CA VAL A 97 -0.26 -15.50 -12.71
C VAL A 97 -1.14 -16.69 -13.10
N ASP A 98 -2.07 -16.48 -14.02
CA ASP A 98 -2.92 -17.57 -14.50
C ASP A 98 -2.17 -18.52 -15.43
N LYS A 99 -2.81 -19.62 -15.82
CA LYS A 99 -2.26 -20.60 -16.75
C LYS A 99 -1.93 -20.05 -18.13
N GLY A 100 -2.54 -18.91 -18.50
CA GLY A 100 -2.28 -18.19 -19.76
C GLY A 100 -1.08 -17.24 -19.66
N GLY A 101 -0.42 -17.15 -18.51
CA GLY A 101 0.74 -16.30 -18.29
C GLY A 101 0.42 -14.84 -18.00
N ARG A 102 -0.81 -14.52 -17.60
CA ARG A 102 -1.23 -13.16 -17.25
C ARG A 102 -1.29 -12.95 -15.75
N VAL A 103 -0.87 -11.80 -15.30
CA VAL A 103 -1.02 -11.36 -13.91
C VAL A 103 -2.50 -11.13 -13.62
N THR A 104 -3.04 -11.87 -12.66
CA THR A 104 -4.44 -11.77 -12.22
C THR A 104 -4.57 -11.05 -10.87
N ALA A 105 -3.52 -11.06 -10.06
CA ALA A 105 -3.46 -10.34 -8.81
C ALA A 105 -2.02 -9.92 -8.48
N ALA A 106 -1.88 -8.79 -7.84
CA ALA A 106 -0.62 -8.32 -7.26
C ALA A 106 -0.91 -7.70 -5.90
N GLU A 107 -0.59 -8.43 -4.85
CA GLU A 107 -0.88 -8.05 -3.47
C GLU A 107 0.37 -7.49 -2.79
N VAL A 108 0.21 -6.36 -2.11
CA VAL A 108 1.30 -5.76 -1.33
C VAL A 108 1.49 -6.55 -0.04
N ALA A 109 2.60 -7.28 0.04
CA ALA A 109 2.99 -8.05 1.23
C ALA A 109 3.77 -7.19 2.23
N ARG A 110 4.62 -6.29 1.74
CA ARG A 110 5.35 -5.32 2.55
C ARG A 110 5.59 -4.05 1.76
N ASP A 111 5.38 -2.92 2.41
CA ASP A 111 5.62 -1.60 1.85
C ASP A 111 6.26 -0.71 2.92
N THR A 112 7.44 -0.22 2.64
CA THR A 112 8.12 0.73 3.51
C THR A 112 7.97 2.14 2.97
N GLN A 113 8.40 3.12 3.73
CA GLN A 113 8.50 4.49 3.24
C GLN A 113 9.41 4.56 2.01
N GLY A 114 9.00 5.31 1.00
CA GLY A 114 9.78 5.57 -0.19
C GLY A 114 10.81 6.69 0.00
N ARG A 115 11.47 7.08 -1.09
CA ARG A 115 12.44 8.20 -1.09
C ARG A 115 11.75 9.55 -1.00
N VAL A 116 10.66 9.71 -1.74
CA VAL A 116 9.94 10.98 -1.90
C VAL A 116 8.45 10.86 -1.58
N SER A 117 7.99 9.65 -1.24
CA SER A 117 6.61 9.37 -0.88
C SER A 117 6.52 8.45 0.34
N PRO A 118 5.36 8.38 1.01
CA PRO A 118 5.18 7.48 2.16
C PRO A 118 5.14 6.00 1.77
N SER A 119 5.15 5.65 0.46
CA SER A 119 5.05 4.28 -0.05
C SER A 119 6.12 3.99 -1.08
N ARG A 120 6.95 2.98 -0.81
CA ARG A 120 7.94 2.49 -1.78
C ARG A 120 7.26 1.77 -2.96
N CYS A 121 6.23 0.99 -2.71
CA CYS A 121 5.43 0.39 -3.77
C CYS A 121 4.80 1.46 -4.66
N GLY A 122 4.21 2.49 -4.06
CA GLY A 122 3.64 3.61 -4.79
C GLY A 122 4.65 4.32 -5.70
N GLU A 123 5.87 4.52 -5.24
CA GLU A 123 6.93 5.12 -6.06
C GLU A 123 7.26 4.28 -7.29
N ILE A 124 7.46 2.97 -7.10
CA ILE A 124 7.87 2.07 -8.18
C ILE A 124 6.78 1.92 -9.23
N PHE A 125 5.54 1.71 -8.80
CA PHE A 125 4.43 1.40 -9.71
C PHE A 125 3.68 2.63 -10.23
N ARG A 126 3.87 3.81 -9.65
CA ARG A 126 3.33 5.07 -10.17
C ARG A 126 4.19 5.65 -11.28
N ALA A 127 5.49 5.40 -11.26
CA ALA A 127 6.41 5.90 -12.27
C ALA A 127 6.03 5.34 -13.66
N PRO A 128 6.05 6.16 -14.73
CA PRO A 128 5.90 5.67 -16.09
C PRO A 128 7.05 4.71 -16.43
N PRO A 129 6.80 3.74 -17.33
CA PRO A 129 7.82 2.80 -17.79
C PRO A 129 8.95 3.47 -18.54
#